data_e9850e0e88309e0acf40df1eafab3eaf
#
_entry.id   e9850e0e88309e0acf40df1eafab3eaf
#
_cell.length_a   1.000
_cell.length_b   1.000
_cell.length_c   1.000
_cell.angle_alpha   90.00
_cell.angle_beta   90.00
_cell.angle_gamma   90.00
#
_symmetry.space_group_name_H-M   'P 1'
#
loop_
_entity.id
_entity.type
_entity.pdbx_description
1 polymer ?
#
loop_
_entity_poly.entity_id
_entity_poly.type
_entity_poly.pdbx_seq_one_letter_code
_entity_poly.pdbx_strand_id
1 'polypeptide(L)'
;AVAKEKGIRRALKLPVSAPFHCDLMAPAADEMSAALATASMKDPAMPVICNITASSETSASNLRQNLVAQVTGRVRWRETLLELHSKGVTRFVEVGTGKVLSGLVKRTLDGAQSYSLETYEDIESFLAT
;
A
#
# COMPACT_ATOMS: atom_id res chain seq x y z
N ALA A 1 -16.18 24.97 2.65
CA ALA A 1 -17.41 25.53 2.06
C ALA A 1 -17.88 24.68 0.89
N VAL A 2 -17.13 24.59 -0.22
CA VAL A 2 -17.53 23.94 -1.48
C VAL A 2 -17.94 22.46 -1.33
N ALA A 3 -17.26 21.69 -0.47
CA ALA A 3 -17.58 20.28 -0.25
C ALA A 3 -19.02 20.09 0.30
N LYS A 4 -19.41 20.93 1.24
CA LYS A 4 -20.76 20.90 1.83
C LYS A 4 -21.83 21.28 0.81
N GLU A 5 -21.58 22.28 -0.03
CA GLU A 5 -22.47 22.71 -1.12
C GLU A 5 -22.67 21.61 -2.17
N LYS A 6 -21.66 20.73 -2.35
CA LYS A 6 -21.72 19.55 -3.23
C LYS A 6 -22.28 18.30 -2.55
N GLY A 7 -22.88 18.41 -1.36
CA GLY A 7 -23.50 17.30 -0.64
C GLY A 7 -22.50 16.36 0.05
N ILE A 8 -21.22 16.72 0.12
CA ILE A 8 -20.20 15.92 0.82
C ILE A 8 -20.35 16.18 2.33
N ARG A 9 -20.77 15.15 3.06
CA ARG A 9 -21.06 15.24 4.50
C ARG A 9 -19.82 15.53 5.34
N ARG A 10 -18.64 15.02 4.92
CA ARG A 10 -17.39 15.13 5.68
C ARG A 10 -16.23 15.37 4.74
N ALA A 11 -15.53 16.45 4.92
CA ALA A 11 -14.26 16.76 4.26
C ALA A 11 -13.26 17.18 5.34
N LEU A 12 -12.16 16.43 5.47
CA LEU A 12 -11.11 16.69 6.45
C LEU A 12 -9.80 16.93 5.72
N LYS A 13 -9.07 17.94 6.16
CA LYS A 13 -7.69 18.14 5.72
C LYS A 13 -6.81 17.09 6.40
N LEU A 14 -6.04 16.35 5.61
CA LEU A 14 -5.09 15.38 6.17
C LEU A 14 -3.86 16.11 6.75
N PRO A 15 -3.34 15.67 7.89
CA PRO A 15 -2.12 16.21 8.48
C PRO A 15 -0.89 15.63 7.78
N VAL A 16 -0.68 15.97 6.51
CA VAL A 16 0.49 15.56 5.72
C VAL A 16 1.47 16.70 5.58
N SER A 17 2.77 16.38 5.62
CA SER A 17 3.87 17.35 5.62
C SER A 17 4.47 17.62 4.24
N ALA A 18 4.13 16.79 3.24
CA ALA A 18 4.69 16.90 1.89
C ALA A 18 3.64 16.54 0.83
N PRO A 19 3.82 16.96 -0.42
CA PRO A 19 2.93 16.64 -1.55
C PRO A 19 3.23 15.25 -2.11
N PHE A 20 3.02 14.21 -1.29
CA PHE A 20 3.29 12.83 -1.68
C PHE A 20 2.48 12.38 -2.88
N HIS A 21 3.06 11.47 -3.67
CA HIS A 21 2.41 10.81 -4.81
C HIS A 21 1.96 11.74 -5.93
N CYS A 22 2.79 12.75 -6.25
CA CYS A 22 2.58 13.66 -7.38
C CYS A 22 3.92 14.12 -7.96
N ASP A 23 3.89 14.84 -9.08
CA ASP A 23 5.07 15.28 -9.82
C ASP A 23 6.04 16.15 -9.01
N LEU A 24 5.56 16.84 -7.96
CA LEU A 24 6.44 17.61 -7.05
C LEU A 24 7.43 16.73 -6.29
N MET A 25 7.22 15.42 -6.26
CA MET A 25 8.14 14.44 -5.67
C MET A 25 9.19 13.91 -6.66
N ALA A 26 9.28 14.45 -7.89
CA ALA A 26 10.26 14.00 -8.89
C ALA A 26 11.71 13.99 -8.38
N PRO A 27 12.20 15.01 -7.63
CA PRO A 27 13.56 14.94 -7.08
C PRO A 27 13.78 13.74 -6.15
N ALA A 28 12.77 13.35 -5.37
CA ALA A 28 12.86 12.16 -4.52
C ALA A 28 12.80 10.85 -5.34
N ALA A 29 12.13 10.86 -6.49
CA ALA A 29 12.15 9.71 -7.41
C ALA A 29 13.54 9.53 -8.04
N ASP A 30 14.24 10.62 -8.39
CA ASP A 30 15.60 10.58 -8.91
C ASP A 30 16.58 10.02 -7.86
N GLU A 31 16.50 10.45 -6.63
CA GLU A 31 17.28 9.91 -5.49
C GLU A 31 16.98 8.43 -5.26
N MET A 32 15.72 8.03 -5.30
CA MET A 32 15.31 6.63 -5.19
C MET A 32 15.89 5.79 -6.33
N SER A 33 15.86 6.30 -7.56
CA SER A 33 16.43 5.64 -8.73
C SER A 33 17.93 5.40 -8.57
N ALA A 34 18.67 6.41 -8.13
CA ALA A 34 20.10 6.31 -7.87
C ALA A 34 20.42 5.28 -6.78
N ALA A 35 19.70 5.32 -5.67
CA ALA A 35 19.88 4.36 -4.57
C ALA A 35 19.57 2.92 -5.01
N LEU A 36 18.48 2.72 -5.72
CA LEU A 36 18.08 1.39 -6.21
C LEU A 36 19.00 0.86 -7.32
N ALA A 37 19.69 1.72 -8.08
CA ALA A 37 20.65 1.28 -9.10
C ALA A 37 21.81 0.45 -8.51
N THR A 38 22.22 0.77 -7.28
CA THR A 38 23.32 0.09 -6.57
C THR A 38 22.85 -0.95 -5.56
N ALA A 39 21.56 -0.98 -5.22
CA ALA A 39 21.01 -1.91 -4.25
C ALA A 39 21.01 -3.34 -4.80
N SER A 40 21.48 -4.30 -3.98
CA SER A 40 21.34 -5.73 -4.30
C SER A 40 19.89 -6.14 -4.12
N MET A 41 19.24 -6.52 -5.20
CA MET A 41 17.83 -6.90 -5.22
C MET A 41 17.67 -8.23 -5.93
N LYS A 42 16.99 -9.18 -5.29
CA LYS A 42 16.69 -10.51 -5.84
C LYS A 42 15.22 -10.59 -6.20
N ASP A 43 14.88 -11.51 -7.08
CA ASP A 43 13.48 -11.84 -7.34
C ASP A 43 12.80 -12.27 -6.03
N PRO A 44 11.58 -11.80 -5.77
CA PRO A 44 10.88 -12.13 -4.54
C PRO A 44 10.46 -13.60 -4.51
N ALA A 45 10.55 -14.23 -3.34
CA ALA A 45 10.10 -15.61 -3.14
C ALA A 45 8.58 -15.77 -3.30
N MET A 46 7.84 -14.69 -3.16
CA MET A 46 6.38 -14.63 -3.33
C MET A 46 6.01 -13.42 -4.18
N PRO A 47 4.90 -13.47 -4.93
CA PRO A 47 4.44 -12.31 -5.70
C PRO A 47 4.22 -11.08 -4.82
N VAL A 48 4.68 -9.93 -5.28
CA VAL A 48 4.48 -8.63 -4.65
C VAL A 48 3.45 -7.85 -5.45
N ILE A 49 2.37 -7.41 -4.83
CA ILE A 49 1.45 -6.50 -5.50
C ILE A 49 2.00 -5.07 -5.42
N CYS A 50 2.35 -4.52 -6.56
CA CYS A 50 2.87 -3.17 -6.64
C CYS A 50 1.71 -2.17 -6.65
N ASN A 51 1.74 -1.20 -5.73
CA ASN A 51 0.66 -0.22 -5.62
C ASN A 51 0.51 0.64 -6.90
N ILE A 52 1.62 0.96 -7.59
CA ILE A 52 1.58 1.78 -8.82
C ILE A 52 0.83 1.10 -9.97
N THR A 53 0.92 -0.22 -10.08
CA THR A 53 0.26 -1.01 -11.12
C THR A 53 -1.03 -1.68 -10.63
N ALA A 54 -1.20 -1.82 -9.31
CA ALA A 54 -2.21 -2.66 -8.66
C ALA A 54 -2.17 -4.11 -9.16
N SER A 55 -1.00 -4.62 -9.56
CA SER A 55 -0.81 -5.95 -10.11
C SER A 55 0.40 -6.66 -9.51
N SER A 56 0.42 -7.97 -9.69
CA SER A 56 1.44 -8.89 -9.20
C SER A 56 2.74 -8.73 -9.97
N GLU A 57 3.85 -8.72 -9.26
CA GLU A 57 5.19 -8.67 -9.82
C GLU A 57 6.12 -9.70 -9.13
N THR A 58 6.95 -10.35 -9.93
CA THR A 58 7.90 -11.38 -9.47
C THR A 58 9.33 -11.13 -9.93
N SER A 59 9.57 -10.05 -10.68
CA SER A 59 10.90 -9.66 -11.17
C SER A 59 11.49 -8.53 -10.33
N ALA A 60 12.70 -8.71 -9.83
CA ALA A 60 13.46 -7.68 -9.12
C ALA A 60 13.67 -6.42 -9.99
N SER A 61 13.88 -6.60 -11.29
CA SER A 61 14.05 -5.48 -12.23
C SER A 61 12.79 -4.64 -12.32
N ASN A 62 11.63 -5.26 -12.48
CA ASN A 62 10.34 -4.56 -12.55
C ASN A 62 9.95 -3.95 -11.19
N LEU A 63 10.23 -4.65 -10.08
CA LEU A 63 10.03 -4.11 -8.74
C LEU A 63 10.83 -2.82 -8.52
N ARG A 64 12.08 -2.79 -8.98
CA ARG A 64 12.94 -1.59 -8.93
C ARG A 64 12.29 -0.41 -9.67
N GLN A 65 11.81 -0.64 -10.88
CA GLN A 65 11.13 0.39 -11.68
C GLN A 65 9.83 0.86 -11.02
N ASN A 66 9.04 -0.08 -10.51
CA ASN A 66 7.78 0.22 -9.82
C ASN A 66 7.98 1.02 -8.53
N LEU A 67 9.06 0.76 -7.78
CA LEU A 67 9.41 1.54 -6.58
C LEU A 67 9.75 2.99 -6.92
N VAL A 68 10.49 3.23 -8.00
CA VAL A 68 10.76 4.60 -8.46
C VAL A 68 9.47 5.29 -8.93
N ALA A 69 8.69 4.63 -9.78
CA ALA A 69 7.44 5.17 -10.31
C ALA A 69 6.41 5.47 -9.20
N GLN A 70 6.44 4.72 -8.11
CA GLN A 70 5.53 4.90 -6.98
C GLN A 70 5.73 6.24 -6.26
N VAL A 71 6.93 6.83 -6.29
CA VAL A 71 7.24 8.08 -5.57
C VAL A 71 6.36 9.23 -6.06
N THR A 72 6.15 9.31 -7.37
CA THR A 72 5.27 10.32 -7.99
C THR A 72 3.87 9.79 -8.32
N GLY A 73 3.70 8.46 -8.32
CA GLY A 73 2.49 7.81 -8.77
C GLY A 73 1.39 7.74 -7.70
N ARG A 74 0.15 7.73 -8.16
CA ARG A 74 -1.04 7.65 -7.31
C ARG A 74 -1.07 6.35 -6.47
N VAL A 75 -1.57 6.46 -5.24
CA VAL A 75 -1.88 5.29 -4.40
C VAL A 75 -3.14 4.58 -4.93
N ARG A 76 -3.00 3.30 -5.28
CA ARG A 76 -4.06 2.46 -5.85
C ARG A 76 -4.47 1.33 -4.90
N TRP A 77 -4.53 1.65 -3.60
CA TRP A 77 -4.80 0.66 -2.55
C TRP A 77 -6.12 -0.08 -2.72
N ARG A 78 -7.16 0.64 -3.11
CA ARG A 78 -8.48 0.02 -3.36
C ARG A 78 -8.40 -1.00 -4.49
N GLU A 79 -7.78 -0.64 -5.61
CA GLU A 79 -7.60 -1.54 -6.75
C GLU A 79 -6.75 -2.76 -6.37
N THR A 80 -5.69 -2.56 -5.57
CA THR A 80 -4.85 -3.63 -5.02
C THR A 80 -5.67 -4.63 -4.19
N LEU A 81 -6.53 -4.15 -3.30
CA LEU A 81 -7.39 -5.02 -2.49
C LEU A 81 -8.37 -5.83 -3.35
N LEU A 82 -9.00 -5.19 -4.34
CA LEU A 82 -9.93 -5.84 -5.24
C LEU A 82 -9.23 -6.90 -6.10
N GLU A 83 -8.04 -6.62 -6.60
CA GLU A 83 -7.22 -7.57 -7.35
C GLU A 83 -6.84 -8.79 -6.53
N LEU A 84 -6.37 -8.60 -5.29
CA LEU A 84 -6.07 -9.70 -4.38
C LEU A 84 -7.30 -10.54 -4.07
N HIS A 85 -8.42 -9.89 -3.79
CA HIS A 85 -9.68 -10.57 -3.48
C HIS A 85 -10.19 -11.39 -4.67
N SER A 86 -10.09 -10.87 -5.90
CA SER A 86 -10.45 -11.58 -7.12
C SER A 86 -9.61 -12.84 -7.35
N LYS A 87 -8.40 -12.88 -6.80
CA LYS A 87 -7.50 -14.05 -6.80
C LYS A 87 -7.72 -15.02 -5.64
N GLY A 88 -8.78 -14.82 -4.86
CA GLY A 88 -9.13 -15.68 -3.75
C GLY A 88 -8.44 -15.37 -2.42
N VAL A 89 -7.73 -14.23 -2.31
CA VAL A 89 -7.15 -13.81 -1.03
C VAL A 89 -8.27 -13.31 -0.11
N THR A 90 -8.44 -13.98 1.02
CA THR A 90 -9.47 -13.68 2.02
C THR A 90 -8.91 -13.27 3.37
N ARG A 91 -7.61 -13.48 3.61
CA ARG A 91 -6.92 -13.13 4.88
C ARG A 91 -5.85 -12.08 4.60
N PHE A 92 -5.92 -10.96 5.32
CA PHE A 92 -4.99 -9.84 5.22
C PHE A 92 -4.34 -9.60 6.57
N VAL A 93 -3.04 -9.43 6.59
CA VAL A 93 -2.26 -9.20 7.80
C VAL A 93 -1.47 -7.92 7.65
N GLU A 94 -1.77 -6.92 8.45
CA GLU A 94 -1.01 -5.68 8.57
C GLU A 94 0.07 -5.88 9.63
N VAL A 95 1.33 -5.85 9.22
CA VAL A 95 2.48 -6.02 10.12
C VAL A 95 3.13 -4.66 10.35
N GLY A 96 3.16 -4.20 11.60
CA GLY A 96 3.70 -2.90 11.99
C GLY A 96 2.74 -2.09 12.84
N THR A 97 3.12 -0.85 13.13
CA THR A 97 2.34 0.03 14.01
C THR A 97 1.06 0.53 13.36
N GLY A 98 -0.02 0.51 14.12
CA GLY A 98 -1.32 1.02 13.72
C GLY A 98 -2.24 -0.02 13.08
N LYS A 99 -3.43 0.43 12.68
CA LYS A 99 -4.52 -0.41 12.17
C LYS A 99 -5.23 0.23 10.97
N VAL A 100 -4.50 1.05 10.21
CA VAL A 100 -5.06 1.84 9.11
C VAL A 100 -5.41 0.95 7.93
N LEU A 101 -4.49 0.09 7.51
CA LEU A 101 -4.66 -0.78 6.35
C LEU A 101 -5.70 -1.86 6.64
N SER A 102 -5.68 -2.46 7.82
CA SER A 102 -6.70 -3.41 8.29
C SER A 102 -8.11 -2.79 8.27
N GLY A 103 -8.21 -1.52 8.69
CA GLY A 103 -9.45 -0.76 8.61
C GLY A 103 -9.91 -0.48 7.17
N LEU A 104 -8.97 -0.30 6.24
CA LEU A 104 -9.27 -0.14 4.81
C LEU A 104 -9.76 -1.46 4.18
N VAL A 105 -9.15 -2.59 4.53
CA VAL A 105 -9.62 -3.92 4.10
C VAL A 105 -11.08 -4.12 4.49
N LYS A 106 -11.41 -3.95 5.77
CA LYS A 106 -12.79 -4.11 6.29
C LYS A 106 -13.83 -3.21 5.60
N ARG A 107 -13.43 -2.03 5.15
CA ARG A 107 -14.32 -1.10 4.45
C ARG A 107 -14.45 -1.38 2.95
N THR A 108 -13.52 -2.14 2.38
CA THR A 108 -13.43 -2.36 0.92
C THR A 108 -13.94 -3.73 0.52
N LEU A 109 -13.70 -4.75 1.34
CA LEU A 109 -13.95 -6.15 1.01
C LEU A 109 -14.92 -6.78 2.02
N ASP A 110 -16.09 -7.20 1.54
CA ASP A 110 -17.03 -7.92 2.35
C ASP A 110 -16.54 -9.37 2.59
N GLY A 111 -16.63 -9.82 3.83
CA GLY A 111 -16.24 -11.18 4.23
C GLY A 111 -14.75 -11.44 4.35
N ALA A 112 -13.88 -10.48 4.03
CA ALA A 112 -12.44 -10.64 4.22
C ALA A 112 -12.06 -10.49 5.69
N GLN A 113 -11.13 -11.33 6.14
CA GLN A 113 -10.52 -11.28 7.46
C GLN A 113 -9.33 -10.33 7.44
N SER A 114 -9.17 -9.49 8.45
CA SER A 114 -8.03 -8.60 8.57
C SER A 114 -7.50 -8.56 10.00
N TYR A 115 -6.20 -8.72 10.11
CA TYR A 115 -5.45 -8.79 11.37
C TYR A 115 -4.43 -7.65 11.40
N SER A 116 -4.14 -7.12 12.58
CA SER A 116 -3.06 -6.16 12.81
C SER A 116 -2.10 -6.75 13.83
N LEU A 117 -0.82 -6.85 13.48
CA LEU A 117 0.22 -7.41 14.30
C LEU A 117 1.21 -6.30 14.63
N GLU A 118 1.02 -5.66 15.77
CA GLU A 118 1.81 -4.51 16.24
C GLU A 118 2.79 -4.93 17.34
N THR A 119 2.38 -5.87 18.21
CA THR A 119 3.15 -6.35 19.36
C THR A 119 3.51 -7.82 19.21
N TYR A 120 4.41 -8.29 20.07
CA TYR A 120 4.76 -9.71 20.16
C TYR A 120 3.55 -10.56 20.53
N GLU A 121 2.73 -10.08 21.44
CA GLU A 121 1.50 -10.74 21.88
C GLU A 121 0.47 -10.88 20.75
N ASP A 122 0.40 -9.89 19.85
CA ASP A 122 -0.46 -9.97 18.64
C ASP A 122 0.02 -11.10 17.74
N ILE A 123 1.35 -11.25 17.57
CA ILE A 123 1.95 -12.31 16.75
C ILE A 123 1.65 -13.69 17.35
N GLU A 124 1.88 -13.87 18.66
CA GLU A 124 1.59 -15.14 19.35
C GLU A 124 0.11 -15.51 19.22
N SER A 125 -0.79 -14.53 19.44
CA SER A 125 -2.23 -14.74 19.30
C SER A 125 -2.63 -15.13 17.88
N PHE A 126 -2.03 -14.50 16.88
CA PHE A 126 -2.29 -14.80 15.46
C PHE A 126 -1.78 -16.20 15.08
N LEU A 127 -0.64 -16.63 15.58
CA LEU A 127 -0.08 -17.96 15.31
C LEU A 127 -0.84 -19.09 15.99
N ALA A 128 -1.64 -18.78 17.00
CA ALA A 128 -2.51 -19.74 17.70
C ALA A 128 -3.87 -19.94 17.00
N THR A 129 -4.19 -19.18 15.93
CA THR A 129 -5.43 -19.30 15.14
C THR A 129 -5.24 -20.11 13.87
#